data_c71abd17757f5f075fd072683941d53d
#
_entry.id   c71abd17757f5f075fd072683941d53d
#
_cell.length_a   1.000
_cell.length_b   1.000
_cell.length_c   1.000
_cell.angle_alpha   90.00
_cell.angle_beta   90.00
_cell.angle_gamma   90.00
#
_symmetry.space_group_name_H-M   'P 1'
#
loop_
_entity.id
_entity.type
_entity.pdbx_description
1 polymer ?
#
loop_
_entity_poly.entity_id
_entity_poly.type
_entity_poly.pdbx_seq_one_letter_code
_entity_poly.pdbx_strand_id
1 'polypeptide(L)'
;KPRSSPVESKDGVELPSYLGDNINGMEFNEKSRVPDPKRLFKAYSQSAATLNLIRAFSHGGYADLKKVHTWNLGFIKNTPTLKRFKELEDKIADALAFMDACGINSDFNRRLKTVNFWTSHEALHLPFEETMTRTDSTTGENHATSAHFVWIGDRTRQLDGGHVEFCRGIKNPIGIKCG
;
A
#
# COMPACT_ATOMS: atom_id res chain seq x y z
N LYS A 1 -14.07 -2.11 -4.76
CA LYS A 1 -14.25 -3.17 -3.76
C LYS A 1 -15.43 -4.05 -4.15
N PRO A 2 -15.30 -5.39 -4.23
CA PRO A 2 -16.43 -6.24 -4.53
C PRO A 2 -17.45 -6.10 -3.41
N ARG A 3 -18.71 -5.91 -3.79
CA ARG A 3 -19.84 -5.85 -2.86
C ARG A 3 -20.56 -7.19 -2.87
N SER A 4 -21.12 -7.56 -1.74
CA SER A 4 -21.98 -8.75 -1.63
C SER A 4 -23.30 -8.58 -2.38
N SER A 5 -23.75 -7.34 -2.61
CA SER A 5 -24.90 -6.99 -3.44
C SER A 5 -24.48 -6.02 -4.55
N PRO A 6 -24.95 -6.21 -5.79
CA PRO A 6 -24.72 -5.26 -6.88
C PRO A 6 -25.54 -3.98 -6.72
N VAL A 7 -26.55 -3.97 -5.85
CA VAL A 7 -27.43 -2.83 -5.57
C VAL A 7 -27.47 -2.51 -4.08
N GLU A 8 -27.71 -1.25 -3.78
CA GLU A 8 -28.00 -0.72 -2.44
C GLU A 8 -29.38 -0.11 -2.45
N SER A 9 -30.20 -0.39 -1.41
CA SER A 9 -31.54 0.15 -1.25
C SER A 9 -31.59 1.11 -0.07
N LYS A 10 -32.18 2.27 -0.27
CA LYS A 10 -32.43 3.28 0.77
C LYS A 10 -33.77 3.97 0.50
N ASP A 11 -34.65 4.03 1.49
CA ASP A 11 -35.94 4.70 1.43
C ASP A 11 -36.81 4.26 0.22
N GLY A 12 -36.77 2.95 -0.12
CA GLY A 12 -37.50 2.38 -1.24
C GLY A 12 -36.90 2.62 -2.63
N VAL A 13 -35.76 3.32 -2.72
CA VAL A 13 -35.01 3.54 -3.97
C VAL A 13 -33.87 2.56 -4.05
N GLU A 14 -33.68 1.91 -5.19
CA GLU A 14 -32.57 1.02 -5.47
C GLU A 14 -31.60 1.69 -6.45
N LEU A 15 -30.31 1.68 -6.12
CA LEU A 15 -29.23 2.19 -6.96
C LEU A 15 -28.06 1.20 -7.01
N PRO A 16 -27.21 1.26 -8.05
CA PRO A 16 -25.97 0.50 -8.09
C PRO A 16 -25.15 0.73 -6.83
N SER A 17 -24.51 -0.32 -6.31
CA SER A 17 -23.66 -0.22 -5.13
C SER A 17 -22.48 0.72 -5.34
N TYR A 18 -22.07 1.40 -4.29
CA TYR A 18 -20.80 2.11 -4.27
C TYR A 18 -19.63 1.12 -4.33
N LEU A 19 -18.84 1.18 -5.40
CA LEU A 19 -17.73 0.26 -5.67
C LEU A 19 -16.36 0.79 -5.23
N GLY A 20 -16.28 2.05 -4.90
CA GLY A 20 -15.06 2.75 -4.51
C GLY A 20 -14.85 4.03 -5.34
N ASP A 21 -14.15 5.00 -4.78
CA ASP A 21 -13.95 6.32 -5.40
C ASP A 21 -13.26 6.27 -6.77
N ASN A 22 -12.50 5.22 -7.04
CA ASN A 22 -11.87 4.99 -8.32
C ASN A 22 -12.83 4.46 -9.40
N ILE A 23 -14.06 4.10 -9.04
CA ILE A 23 -15.08 3.59 -9.96
C ILE A 23 -16.28 4.54 -10.03
N ASN A 24 -16.93 4.84 -8.89
CA ASN A 24 -18.14 5.66 -8.81
C ASN A 24 -18.17 6.50 -7.52
N GLY A 25 -19.16 7.38 -7.39
CA GLY A 25 -19.31 8.25 -6.23
C GLY A 25 -20.00 7.57 -5.06
N MET A 26 -19.68 8.01 -3.84
CA MET A 26 -20.25 7.50 -2.60
C MET A 26 -21.70 7.96 -2.36
N GLU A 27 -22.08 9.13 -2.90
CA GLU A 27 -23.40 9.70 -2.70
C GLU A 27 -24.50 8.79 -3.25
N PHE A 28 -25.60 8.67 -2.50
CA PHE A 28 -26.74 7.84 -2.90
C PHE A 28 -27.65 8.59 -3.85
N ASN A 29 -27.22 8.75 -5.10
CA ASN A 29 -28.00 9.31 -6.21
C ASN A 29 -27.55 8.67 -7.54
N GLU A 30 -28.42 8.71 -8.55
CA GLU A 30 -28.17 8.08 -9.84
C GLU A 30 -26.88 8.58 -10.50
N LYS A 31 -26.66 9.88 -10.49
CA LYS A 31 -25.48 10.50 -11.13
C LYS A 31 -24.17 10.03 -10.51
N SER A 32 -24.10 9.96 -9.19
CA SER A 32 -22.88 9.55 -8.48
C SER A 32 -22.60 8.05 -8.63
N ARG A 33 -23.62 7.23 -8.84
CA ARG A 33 -23.48 5.76 -8.95
C ARG A 33 -23.09 5.28 -10.34
N VAL A 34 -23.12 6.13 -11.35
CA VAL A 34 -22.60 5.79 -12.69
C VAL A 34 -21.07 5.65 -12.62
N PRO A 35 -20.50 4.53 -13.11
CA PRO A 35 -19.06 4.39 -13.22
C PRO A 35 -18.44 5.44 -14.15
N ASP A 36 -17.34 6.05 -13.72
CA ASP A 36 -16.61 7.05 -14.51
C ASP A 36 -15.12 6.67 -14.62
N PRO A 37 -14.63 6.31 -15.81
CA PRO A 37 -13.22 5.97 -16.04
C PRO A 37 -12.23 7.06 -15.65
N LYS A 38 -12.63 8.33 -15.68
CA LYS A 38 -11.78 9.45 -15.26
C LYS A 38 -11.40 9.37 -13.79
N ARG A 39 -12.22 8.74 -12.96
CA ARG A 39 -11.94 8.49 -11.54
C ARG A 39 -10.73 7.56 -11.37
N LEU A 40 -10.64 6.50 -12.15
CA LEU A 40 -9.51 5.56 -12.12
C LEU A 40 -8.22 6.25 -12.57
N PHE A 41 -8.28 7.05 -13.63
CA PHE A 41 -7.14 7.84 -14.10
C PHE A 41 -6.64 8.83 -13.03
N LYS A 42 -7.57 9.53 -12.37
CA LYS A 42 -7.24 10.43 -11.27
C LYS A 42 -6.62 9.67 -10.08
N ALA A 43 -7.18 8.53 -9.72
CA ALA A 43 -6.64 7.67 -8.66
C ALA A 43 -5.20 7.22 -8.96
N TYR A 44 -4.94 6.78 -10.20
CA TYR A 44 -3.60 6.44 -10.67
C TYR A 44 -2.63 7.62 -10.53
N SER A 45 -2.99 8.79 -11.03
CA SER A 45 -2.12 9.97 -10.99
C SER A 45 -1.81 10.41 -9.56
N GLN A 46 -2.81 10.41 -8.67
CA GLN A 46 -2.62 10.73 -7.25
C GLN A 46 -1.75 9.68 -6.54
N SER A 47 -1.97 8.39 -6.84
CA SER A 47 -1.16 7.30 -6.29
C SER A 47 0.30 7.44 -6.73
N ALA A 48 0.57 7.66 -8.01
CA ALA A 48 1.91 7.83 -8.54
C ALA A 48 2.64 9.02 -7.89
N ALA A 49 1.96 10.16 -7.75
CA ALA A 49 2.52 11.34 -7.08
C ALA A 49 2.86 11.06 -5.60
N THR A 50 1.93 10.43 -4.86
CA THR A 50 2.11 10.07 -3.46
C THR A 50 3.25 9.07 -3.27
N LEU A 51 3.33 8.03 -4.09
CA LEU A 51 4.37 7.02 -4.02
C LEU A 51 5.75 7.60 -4.35
N ASN A 52 5.84 8.52 -5.31
CA ASN A 52 7.09 9.22 -5.61
C ASN A 52 7.53 10.12 -4.46
N LEU A 53 6.59 10.80 -3.80
CA LEU A 53 6.90 11.60 -2.60
C LEU A 53 7.42 10.72 -1.44
N ILE A 54 6.76 9.61 -1.16
CA ILE A 54 7.19 8.66 -0.12
C ILE A 54 8.57 8.10 -0.46
N ARG A 55 8.83 7.76 -1.72
CA ARG A 55 10.16 7.31 -2.17
C ARG A 55 11.23 8.39 -1.95
N ALA A 56 10.93 9.64 -2.28
CA ALA A 56 11.84 10.76 -2.04
C ALA A 56 12.17 10.89 -0.54
N PHE A 57 11.20 10.76 0.35
CA PHE A 57 11.42 10.80 1.79
C PHE A 57 12.20 9.58 2.29
N SER A 58 11.86 8.38 1.85
CA SER A 58 12.52 7.14 2.29
C SER A 58 14.00 7.06 1.87
N HIS A 59 14.38 7.74 0.77
CA HIS A 59 15.75 7.80 0.28
C HIS A 59 16.47 9.13 0.55
N GLY A 60 15.73 10.18 0.88
CA GLY A 60 16.23 11.55 1.08
C GLY A 60 16.72 11.88 2.50
N GLY A 61 16.84 10.88 3.37
CA GLY A 61 17.32 11.05 4.74
C GLY A 61 16.24 11.34 5.78
N TYR A 62 14.94 11.31 5.41
CA TYR A 62 13.85 11.36 6.38
C TYR A 62 13.73 10.06 7.18
N ALA A 63 14.16 8.94 6.59
CA ALA A 63 14.20 7.63 7.23
C ALA A 63 15.51 7.40 8.06
N ASP A 64 16.29 8.44 8.31
CA ASP A 64 17.46 8.36 9.18
C ASP A 64 17.05 7.89 10.58
N LEU A 65 17.68 6.82 11.07
CA LEU A 65 17.34 6.20 12.35
C LEU A 65 17.41 7.19 13.52
N LYS A 66 18.34 8.12 13.51
CA LYS A 66 18.45 9.18 14.54
C LYS A 66 17.24 10.11 14.51
N LYS A 67 16.72 10.46 13.33
CA LYS A 67 15.53 11.30 13.19
C LYS A 67 14.26 10.56 13.58
N VAL A 68 14.09 9.32 13.10
CA VAL A 68 12.91 8.49 13.41
C VAL A 68 12.77 8.26 14.91
N HIS A 69 13.89 8.05 15.61
CA HIS A 69 13.91 7.91 17.06
C HIS A 69 13.31 9.12 17.76
N THR A 70 13.58 10.34 17.29
CA THR A 70 13.05 11.56 17.90
C THR A 70 11.56 11.81 17.69
N TRP A 71 10.94 11.18 16.69
CA TRP A 71 9.52 11.38 16.37
C TRP A 71 8.57 10.79 17.39
N ASN A 72 8.99 9.75 18.10
CA ASN A 72 8.16 9.04 19.06
C ASN A 72 8.04 9.74 20.42
N LEU A 73 8.88 10.73 20.71
CA LEU A 73 8.95 11.36 22.04
C LEU A 73 7.79 12.30 22.37
N GLY A 74 6.99 12.72 21.40
CA GLY A 74 5.95 13.75 21.57
C GLY A 74 4.52 13.23 21.80
N PHE A 75 4.25 11.96 21.51
CA PHE A 75 2.87 11.45 21.45
C PHE A 75 2.42 10.64 22.66
N ILE A 76 3.29 10.38 23.61
CA ILE A 76 3.05 9.36 24.61
C ILE A 76 2.64 9.99 25.95
N LYS A 77 1.38 9.75 26.35
CA LYS A 77 0.87 10.08 27.70
C LYS A 77 1.31 9.03 28.72
N ASN A 78 1.49 9.44 29.95
CA ASN A 78 2.01 8.63 31.06
C ASN A 78 1.07 7.45 31.41
N THR A 79 1.28 6.29 30.79
CA THR A 79 0.55 5.04 31.04
C THR A 79 1.52 3.91 31.40
N PRO A 80 1.08 2.82 32.08
CA PRO A 80 1.96 1.67 32.38
C PRO A 80 2.61 1.03 31.16
N THR A 81 1.90 0.99 30.04
CA THR A 81 2.40 0.50 28.75
C THR A 81 3.56 1.36 28.22
N LEU A 82 3.52 2.64 28.53
CA LEU A 82 4.56 3.59 28.17
C LEU A 82 5.91 3.28 28.81
N LYS A 83 5.91 2.84 30.06
CA LYS A 83 7.15 2.52 30.78
C LYS A 83 7.97 1.46 30.04
N ARG A 84 7.29 0.39 29.58
CA ARG A 84 7.91 -0.67 28.79
C ARG A 84 8.38 -0.17 27.41
N PHE A 85 7.59 0.70 26.78
CA PHE A 85 7.97 1.31 25.50
C PHE A 85 9.23 2.19 25.68
N LYS A 86 9.28 3.00 26.73
CA LYS A 86 10.43 3.85 27.02
C LYS A 86 11.71 3.05 27.31
N GLU A 87 11.60 1.94 28.01
CA GLU A 87 12.74 1.03 28.22
C GLU A 87 13.32 0.48 26.89
N LEU A 88 12.45 0.21 25.89
CA LEU A 88 12.89 -0.19 24.55
C LEU A 88 13.50 0.98 23.78
N GLU A 89 12.92 2.15 23.92
CA GLU A 89 13.41 3.38 23.28
C GLU A 89 14.79 3.77 23.79
N ASP A 90 15.02 3.70 25.10
CA ASP A 90 16.31 3.97 25.73
C ASP A 90 17.38 2.98 25.23
N LYS A 91 17.07 1.69 25.08
CA LYS A 91 17.99 0.69 24.52
C LYS A 91 18.35 0.99 23.06
N ILE A 92 17.39 1.47 22.26
CA ILE A 92 17.65 1.89 20.89
C ILE A 92 18.55 3.11 20.86
N ALA A 93 18.30 4.08 21.73
CA ALA A 93 19.12 5.29 21.88
C ALA A 93 20.57 4.95 22.22
N ASP A 94 20.76 4.06 23.20
CA ASP A 94 22.09 3.59 23.63
C ASP A 94 22.83 2.87 22.48
N ALA A 95 22.12 2.01 21.73
CA ALA A 95 22.67 1.32 20.59
C ALA A 95 23.09 2.28 19.47
N LEU A 96 22.28 3.29 19.17
CA LEU A 96 22.59 4.33 18.16
C LEU A 96 23.78 5.20 18.62
N ALA A 97 23.86 5.56 19.91
CA ALA A 97 24.97 6.31 20.47
C ALA A 97 26.28 5.50 20.41
N PHE A 98 26.23 4.20 20.70
CA PHE A 98 27.37 3.30 20.56
C PHE A 98 27.84 3.19 19.11
N MET A 99 26.92 2.99 18.17
CA MET A 99 27.25 2.96 16.74
C MET A 99 27.93 4.24 16.28
N ASP A 100 27.42 5.40 16.72
CA ASP A 100 27.98 6.71 16.39
C ASP A 100 29.42 6.87 16.94
N ALA A 101 29.63 6.46 18.18
CA ALA A 101 30.97 6.46 18.81
C ALA A 101 31.96 5.55 18.06
N CYS A 102 31.48 4.47 17.44
CA CYS A 102 32.28 3.60 16.57
C CYS A 102 32.46 4.12 15.14
N GLY A 103 31.98 5.34 14.82
CA GLY A 103 32.03 5.92 13.47
C GLY A 103 31.01 5.33 12.50
N ILE A 104 30.06 4.53 12.98
CA ILE A 104 28.96 3.95 12.18
C ILE A 104 27.77 4.91 12.27
N ASN A 105 27.77 5.92 11.43
CA ASN A 105 26.69 6.91 11.40
C ASN A 105 26.16 7.15 9.99
N SER A 106 25.08 7.90 9.91
CA SER A 106 24.38 8.18 8.65
C SER A 106 25.18 9.05 7.68
N ASP A 107 26.23 9.75 8.11
CA ASP A 107 27.06 10.56 7.23
C ASP A 107 27.98 9.70 6.37
N PHE A 108 28.47 8.60 6.90
CA PHE A 108 29.34 7.66 6.21
C PHE A 108 28.62 6.44 5.67
N ASN A 109 27.46 6.08 6.22
CA ASN A 109 26.69 4.91 5.79
C ASN A 109 25.29 5.27 5.32
N ARG A 110 25.11 5.34 3.99
CA ARG A 110 23.81 5.65 3.36
C ARG A 110 22.69 4.69 3.77
N ARG A 111 23.01 3.44 4.11
CA ARG A 111 22.00 2.45 4.54
C ARG A 111 21.27 2.86 5.81
N LEU A 112 21.88 3.70 6.65
CA LEU A 112 21.24 4.22 7.87
C LEU A 112 20.27 5.38 7.60
N LYS A 113 20.31 5.97 6.39
CA LYS A 113 19.43 7.07 5.94
C LYS A 113 18.28 6.60 5.07
N THR A 114 18.32 5.37 4.58
CA THR A 114 17.38 4.87 3.58
C THR A 114 16.62 3.67 4.09
N VAL A 115 15.36 3.60 3.73
CA VAL A 115 14.46 2.47 4.01
C VAL A 115 13.92 1.93 2.71
N ASN A 116 13.87 0.59 2.58
CA ASN A 116 13.18 -0.04 1.47
C ASN A 116 11.68 0.20 1.62
N PHE A 117 11.08 0.59 0.51
CA PHE A 117 9.67 0.91 0.43
C PHE A 117 8.96 -0.07 -0.51
N TRP A 118 7.99 -0.79 0.01
CA TRP A 118 7.25 -1.82 -0.70
C TRP A 118 5.77 -1.48 -0.72
N THR A 119 5.12 -1.73 -1.84
CA THR A 119 3.68 -1.53 -2.01
C THR A 119 2.97 -2.85 -2.18
N SER A 120 1.72 -2.90 -1.73
CA SER A 120 0.86 -4.05 -1.93
C SER A 120 -0.59 -3.61 -2.14
N HIS A 121 -1.35 -4.37 -2.93
CA HIS A 121 -2.79 -4.18 -3.07
C HIS A 121 -3.52 -5.45 -3.50
N GLU A 122 -4.84 -5.43 -3.39
CA GLU A 122 -5.71 -6.44 -3.98
C GLU A 122 -5.78 -6.26 -5.49
N ALA A 123 -5.42 -7.30 -6.26
CA ALA A 123 -5.54 -7.30 -7.71
C ALA A 123 -7.02 -7.51 -8.11
N LEU A 124 -7.86 -6.51 -7.84
CA LEU A 124 -9.31 -6.64 -7.98
C LEU A 124 -9.82 -6.26 -9.37
N HIS A 125 -9.35 -5.14 -9.91
CA HIS A 125 -9.82 -4.59 -11.18
C HIS A 125 -8.92 -5.07 -12.32
N LEU A 126 -9.23 -6.25 -12.88
CA LEU A 126 -8.38 -6.93 -13.85
C LEU A 126 -8.01 -6.09 -15.08
N PRO A 127 -8.88 -5.28 -15.70
CA PRO A 127 -8.47 -4.38 -16.78
C PRO A 127 -7.37 -3.39 -16.38
N PHE A 128 -7.38 -2.91 -15.14
CA PHE A 128 -6.30 -2.06 -14.61
C PHE A 128 -5.01 -2.87 -14.42
N GLU A 129 -5.10 -4.03 -13.81
CA GLU A 129 -3.95 -4.91 -13.58
C GLU A 129 -3.28 -5.35 -14.89
N GLU A 130 -4.08 -5.72 -15.89
CA GLU A 130 -3.61 -6.05 -17.24
C GLU A 130 -2.87 -4.86 -17.86
N THR A 131 -3.49 -3.67 -17.80
CA THR A 131 -2.88 -2.43 -18.32
C THR A 131 -1.56 -2.09 -17.64
N MET A 132 -1.41 -2.45 -16.37
CA MET A 132 -0.19 -2.22 -15.58
C MET A 132 0.82 -3.37 -15.66
N THR A 133 0.51 -4.46 -16.33
CA THR A 133 1.44 -5.58 -16.50
C THR A 133 2.47 -5.27 -17.56
N ARG A 134 3.73 -5.63 -17.29
CA ARG A 134 4.87 -5.45 -18.20
C ARG A 134 5.69 -6.73 -18.24
N THR A 135 6.21 -7.01 -19.43
CA THR A 135 7.18 -8.08 -19.62
C THR A 135 8.57 -7.54 -19.36
N ASP A 136 9.31 -8.19 -18.48
CA ASP A 136 10.73 -7.93 -18.27
C ASP A 136 11.51 -8.33 -19.52
N SER A 137 12.20 -7.37 -20.13
CA SER A 137 12.96 -7.58 -21.35
C SER A 137 14.17 -8.51 -21.20
N THR A 138 14.63 -8.71 -19.96
CA THR A 138 15.78 -9.58 -19.64
C THR A 138 15.37 -11.03 -19.42
N THR A 139 14.25 -11.25 -18.74
CA THR A 139 13.81 -12.60 -18.36
C THR A 139 12.66 -13.13 -19.22
N GLY A 140 11.93 -12.24 -19.91
CA GLY A 140 10.69 -12.57 -20.61
C GLY A 140 9.49 -12.82 -19.67
N GLU A 141 9.65 -12.60 -18.39
CA GLU A 141 8.61 -12.82 -17.37
C GLU A 141 7.69 -11.61 -17.22
N ASN A 142 6.41 -11.86 -16.96
CA ASN A 142 5.42 -10.81 -16.76
C ASN A 142 5.36 -10.39 -15.28
N HIS A 143 5.34 -9.09 -15.05
CA HIS A 143 5.18 -8.50 -13.72
C HIS A 143 4.05 -7.48 -13.72
N ALA A 144 3.17 -7.57 -12.73
CA ALA A 144 2.23 -6.50 -12.43
C ALA A 144 3.01 -5.33 -11.81
N THR A 145 3.02 -4.18 -12.50
CA THR A 145 3.70 -2.97 -11.99
C THR A 145 2.79 -2.09 -11.14
N SER A 146 1.58 -2.55 -10.87
CA SER A 146 0.62 -1.90 -9.97
C SER A 146 1.06 -1.92 -8.51
N ALA A 147 1.77 -2.97 -8.09
CA ALA A 147 2.40 -3.09 -6.77
C ALA A 147 3.52 -4.13 -6.77
N HIS A 148 4.38 -4.13 -5.74
CA HIS A 148 5.41 -5.16 -5.56
C HIS A 148 4.79 -6.51 -5.18
N PHE A 149 3.78 -6.48 -4.32
CA PHE A 149 3.04 -7.64 -3.86
C PHE A 149 1.55 -7.46 -4.18
N VAL A 150 0.92 -8.45 -4.79
CA VAL A 150 -0.51 -8.42 -5.10
C VAL A 150 -1.23 -9.57 -4.42
N TRP A 151 -2.50 -9.40 -4.08
CA TRP A 151 -3.26 -10.50 -3.50
C TRP A 151 -4.63 -10.69 -4.15
N ILE A 152 -5.10 -11.94 -4.08
CA ILE A 152 -6.44 -12.35 -4.48
C ILE A 152 -7.37 -12.16 -3.28
N GLY A 153 -8.47 -11.45 -3.49
CA GLY A 153 -9.50 -11.25 -2.46
C GLY A 153 -10.32 -12.50 -2.20
N ASP A 154 -10.95 -12.56 -1.04
CA ASP A 154 -11.80 -13.69 -0.64
C ASP A 154 -12.94 -13.99 -1.62
N ARG A 155 -13.53 -12.95 -2.22
CA ARG A 155 -14.65 -13.08 -3.16
C ARG A 155 -14.25 -13.37 -4.61
N THR A 156 -12.97 -13.38 -4.91
CA THR A 156 -12.42 -13.54 -6.26
C THR A 156 -11.40 -14.68 -6.37
N ARG A 157 -11.42 -15.60 -5.41
CA ARG A 157 -10.46 -16.72 -5.29
C ARG A 157 -10.94 -18.05 -5.89
N GLN A 158 -11.97 -18.02 -6.73
CA GLN A 158 -12.45 -19.20 -7.44
C GLN A 158 -11.36 -19.71 -8.38
N LEU A 159 -11.10 -21.03 -8.35
CA LEU A 159 -9.99 -21.64 -9.07
C LEU A 159 -10.06 -21.47 -10.60
N ASP A 160 -11.28 -21.36 -11.12
CA ASP A 160 -11.61 -21.11 -12.54
C ASP A 160 -11.82 -19.61 -12.84
N GLY A 161 -11.62 -18.75 -11.85
CA GLY A 161 -11.83 -17.31 -11.95
C GLY A 161 -10.67 -16.56 -12.60
N GLY A 162 -10.99 -15.46 -13.29
CA GLY A 162 -10.01 -14.61 -13.98
C GLY A 162 -8.92 -14.04 -13.06
N HIS A 163 -9.21 -13.82 -11.76
CA HIS A 163 -8.22 -13.31 -10.81
C HIS A 163 -7.13 -14.35 -10.49
N VAL A 164 -7.51 -15.62 -10.37
CA VAL A 164 -6.55 -16.70 -10.18
C VAL A 164 -5.72 -16.88 -11.44
N GLU A 165 -6.35 -16.83 -12.62
CA GLU A 165 -5.66 -16.97 -13.90
C GLU A 165 -4.70 -15.81 -14.16
N PHE A 166 -5.10 -14.58 -13.86
CA PHE A 166 -4.20 -13.43 -13.92
C PHE A 166 -2.95 -13.64 -13.05
N CYS A 167 -3.15 -14.05 -11.79
CA CYS A 167 -2.04 -14.27 -10.88
C CYS A 167 -1.12 -15.42 -11.29
N ARG A 168 -1.60 -16.41 -12.04
CA ARG A 168 -0.74 -17.45 -12.64
C ARG A 168 0.20 -16.89 -13.69
N GLY A 169 -0.19 -15.83 -14.38
CA GLY A 169 0.56 -15.21 -15.46
C GLY A 169 1.66 -14.25 -15.03
N ILE A 170 1.75 -13.89 -13.77
CA ILE A 170 2.71 -12.90 -13.24
C ILE A 170 3.71 -13.52 -12.26
N LYS A 171 4.85 -12.87 -12.09
CA LYS A 171 5.95 -13.33 -11.21
C LYS A 171 6.07 -12.55 -9.89
N ASN A 172 5.16 -11.64 -9.63
CA ASN A 172 5.10 -10.97 -8.32
C ASN A 172 4.89 -11.97 -7.20
N PRO A 173 5.37 -11.69 -5.98
CA PRO A 173 4.88 -12.36 -4.78
C PRO A 173 3.36 -12.20 -4.66
N ILE A 174 2.66 -13.29 -4.39
CA ILE A 174 1.19 -13.35 -4.40
C ILE A 174 0.67 -13.78 -3.04
N GLY A 175 -0.36 -13.07 -2.57
CA GLY A 175 -1.14 -13.45 -1.40
C GLY A 175 -2.55 -13.91 -1.79
N ILE A 176 -3.16 -14.72 -0.95
CA ILE A 176 -4.56 -15.14 -1.08
C ILE A 176 -5.25 -14.92 0.26
N LYS A 177 -6.38 -14.20 0.22
CA LYS A 177 -7.24 -14.08 1.40
C LYS A 177 -7.98 -15.38 1.62
N CYS A 178 -7.74 -16.00 2.78
CA CYS A 178 -8.46 -17.17 3.25
C CYS A 178 -9.32 -16.72 4.43
N GLY A 179 -10.64 -16.83 4.30
CA GLY A 179 -11.61 -16.53 5.34
C GLY A 179 -12.17 -17.77 5.99
#